data_f55ac3d02ec180e93f5c8baf33d51c39
#
_entry.id   f55ac3d02ec180e93f5c8baf33d51c39
#
_cell.length_a   1.000
_cell.length_b   1.000
_cell.length_c   1.000
_cell.angle_alpha   90.00
_cell.angle_beta   90.00
_cell.angle_gamma   90.00
#
_symmetry.space_group_name_H-M   'P 1'
#
loop_
_entity.id
_entity.type
_entity.pdbx_description
1 polymer ?
#
loop_
_entity_poly.entity_id
_entity_poly.type
_entity_poly.pdbx_seq_one_letter_code
_entity_poly.pdbx_strand_id
1 'polypeptide(L)'
;MMLRLAVLSIAAAGAVASVNSALASEQGARGILERYAVDYLSDPNLTAPMIFGVKVGEDFYTVDVAPPEGRSKPRQNVRVGVPEKPTFYFTIESEAVLERLDRGEIAALTLMGKAFESDYAPMDVEVMDGYEPAADFGDMLLPFIFHFWTRGTPEVIRFSSEATRFVHGTNLGVFYYQPGLRSAWFEIKPGEHVNENPDSRTNPFPSLIIMVRGEATARIDGVDKVFREGEAIFVPPGVSHEFLNDGDAPAFGFLFMFGDGA
;
A
#
# COMPACT_ATOMS: atom_id res chain seq x y z
N MET A 1 3.21 56.52 -46.37
CA MET A 1 2.36 56.64 -45.18
C MET A 1 2.38 55.31 -44.50
N MET A 2 3.32 55.12 -43.56
CA MET A 2 3.57 53.85 -42.82
C MET A 2 2.82 53.92 -41.49
N LEU A 3 1.93 52.95 -41.31
CA LEU A 3 1.19 52.80 -40.05
C LEU A 3 1.96 51.85 -39.15
N ARG A 4 2.38 52.32 -37.97
CA ARG A 4 3.04 51.56 -36.92
C ARG A 4 1.97 50.74 -36.16
N LEU A 5 2.06 49.42 -36.17
CA LEU A 5 1.40 48.55 -35.20
C LEU A 5 2.29 48.47 -33.96
N ALA A 6 1.82 48.98 -32.84
CA ALA A 6 2.46 48.81 -31.54
C ALA A 6 2.02 47.49 -30.92
N VAL A 7 3.03 46.79 -30.47
CA VAL A 7 2.97 45.51 -29.78
C VAL A 7 2.32 45.67 -28.41
N LEU A 8 1.27 44.95 -28.15
CA LEU A 8 0.74 44.71 -26.81
C LEU A 8 0.97 43.23 -26.44
N SER A 9 2.12 42.97 -25.88
CA SER A 9 2.46 41.64 -25.37
C SER A 9 3.26 41.82 -24.10
N ILE A 10 2.63 41.90 -22.94
CA ILE A 10 3.18 41.59 -21.60
C ILE A 10 1.99 41.72 -20.60
N ALA A 11 1.15 40.68 -20.49
CA ALA A 11 0.29 40.49 -19.33
C ALA A 11 -0.23 39.05 -19.17
N ALA A 12 0.11 38.12 -20.09
CA ALA A 12 -0.40 36.75 -20.02
C ALA A 12 0.57 35.76 -19.27
N ALA A 13 1.84 36.09 -19.12
CA ALA A 13 2.82 35.18 -18.51
C ALA A 13 2.73 35.07 -16.99
N GLY A 14 2.27 36.13 -16.30
CA GLY A 14 2.19 36.13 -14.83
C GLY A 14 0.98 35.36 -14.27
N ALA A 15 -0.12 35.32 -15.00
CA ALA A 15 -1.35 34.63 -14.57
C ALA A 15 -1.25 33.09 -14.76
N VAL A 16 -0.56 32.64 -15.79
CA VAL A 16 -0.35 31.20 -16.04
C VAL A 16 0.63 30.59 -15.03
N ALA A 17 1.68 31.34 -14.63
CA ALA A 17 2.62 30.87 -13.62
C ALA A 17 1.98 30.78 -12.21
N SER A 18 1.09 31.68 -11.85
CA SER A 18 0.39 31.66 -10.55
C SER A 18 -0.70 30.56 -10.48
N VAL A 19 -1.38 30.29 -11.58
CA VAL A 19 -2.36 29.19 -11.66
C VAL A 19 -1.65 27.83 -11.64
N ASN A 20 -0.53 27.67 -12.34
CA ASN A 20 0.27 26.45 -12.29
C ASN A 20 0.92 26.22 -10.93
N SER A 21 1.34 27.27 -10.21
CA SER A 21 1.85 27.18 -8.85
C SER A 21 0.76 26.84 -7.84
N ALA A 22 -0.47 27.37 -8.00
CA ALA A 22 -1.61 27.02 -7.16
C ALA A 22 -2.08 25.58 -7.41
N LEU A 23 -2.13 25.13 -8.67
CA LEU A 23 -2.45 23.75 -9.04
C LEU A 23 -1.35 22.78 -8.58
N ALA A 24 -0.08 23.17 -8.63
CA ALA A 24 1.03 22.36 -8.09
C ALA A 24 0.98 22.28 -6.55
N SER A 25 0.50 23.32 -5.84
CA SER A 25 0.34 23.27 -4.38
C SER A 25 -0.89 22.45 -3.94
N GLU A 26 -1.92 22.34 -4.76
CA GLU A 26 -3.04 21.39 -4.55
C GLU A 26 -2.67 19.94 -4.93
N GLN A 27 -1.64 19.74 -5.72
CA GLN A 27 -1.13 18.41 -6.14
C GLN A 27 0.02 17.88 -5.29
N GLY A 28 0.64 18.69 -4.43
CA GLY A 28 1.73 18.28 -3.55
C GLY A 28 1.31 17.30 -2.45
N ALA A 29 2.28 16.71 -1.75
CA ALA A 29 2.05 15.71 -0.72
C ALA A 29 0.96 16.11 0.29
N ARG A 30 0.96 17.37 0.75
CA ARG A 30 -0.09 17.88 1.64
C ARG A 30 -1.49 17.76 1.03
N GLY A 31 -1.67 18.18 -0.22
CA GLY A 31 -2.98 18.13 -0.90
C GLY A 31 -3.47 16.70 -1.09
N ILE A 32 -2.55 15.76 -1.36
CA ILE A 32 -2.86 14.33 -1.41
C ILE A 32 -3.37 13.85 -0.05
N LEU A 33 -2.63 14.14 1.02
CA LEU A 33 -3.01 13.73 2.38
C LEU A 33 -4.34 14.36 2.84
N GLU A 34 -4.63 15.60 2.45
CA GLU A 34 -5.92 16.25 2.71
C GLU A 34 -7.07 15.49 2.02
N ARG A 35 -6.88 15.01 0.78
CA ARG A 35 -7.89 14.18 0.09
C ARG A 35 -8.15 12.86 0.81
N TYR A 36 -7.10 12.13 1.19
CA TYR A 36 -7.24 10.91 1.99
C TYR A 36 -7.98 11.17 3.31
N ALA A 37 -7.59 12.22 4.02
CA ALA A 37 -8.23 12.58 5.28
C ALA A 37 -9.72 12.94 5.09
N VAL A 38 -10.09 13.64 4.01
CA VAL A 38 -11.49 13.95 3.67
C VAL A 38 -12.28 12.68 3.34
N ASP A 39 -11.73 11.80 2.51
CA ASP A 39 -12.40 10.54 2.13
C ASP A 39 -12.62 9.65 3.36
N TYR A 40 -11.63 9.59 4.26
CA TYR A 40 -11.71 8.80 5.49
C TYR A 40 -12.77 9.28 6.48
N LEU A 41 -13.20 10.57 6.43
CA LEU A 41 -14.29 11.06 7.28
C LEU A 41 -15.64 10.33 7.07
N SER A 42 -15.82 9.69 5.92
CA SER A 42 -17.00 8.91 5.60
C SER A 42 -16.83 7.41 5.83
N ASP A 43 -15.65 6.99 6.24
CA ASP A 43 -15.34 5.57 6.44
C ASP A 43 -15.91 5.07 7.77
N PRO A 44 -16.61 3.92 7.78
CA PRO A 44 -17.17 3.34 9.01
C PRO A 44 -16.10 2.91 10.02
N ASN A 45 -14.85 2.76 9.60
CA ASN A 45 -13.72 2.42 10.47
C ASN A 45 -13.23 3.62 11.30
N LEU A 46 -13.60 4.85 10.96
CA LEU A 46 -13.33 6.04 11.76
C LEU A 46 -14.27 6.11 12.96
N THR A 47 -13.97 5.38 14.02
CA THR A 47 -14.81 5.27 15.23
C THR A 47 -14.36 6.17 16.38
N ALA A 48 -13.12 6.67 16.34
CA ALA A 48 -12.52 7.54 17.36
C ALA A 48 -11.61 8.61 16.74
N PRO A 49 -11.36 9.74 17.44
CA PRO A 49 -10.36 10.70 16.99
C PRO A 49 -8.97 10.08 16.91
N MET A 50 -8.23 10.40 15.85
CA MET A 50 -6.90 9.88 15.61
C MET A 50 -5.97 11.00 15.14
N ILE A 51 -4.76 11.05 15.71
CA ILE A 51 -3.67 11.92 15.27
C ILE A 51 -2.46 11.04 14.98
N PHE A 52 -1.91 11.15 13.79
CA PHE A 52 -0.72 10.41 13.37
C PHE A 52 0.16 11.26 12.46
N GLY A 53 1.40 10.81 12.28
CA GLY A 53 2.35 11.45 11.37
C GLY A 53 2.36 10.80 9.99
N VAL A 54 2.81 11.56 8.99
CA VAL A 54 3.22 11.04 7.67
C VAL A 54 4.50 11.75 7.28
N LYS A 55 5.58 10.99 7.09
CA LYS A 55 6.85 11.47 6.57
C LYS A 55 6.94 11.09 5.09
N VAL A 56 7.04 12.08 4.20
CA VAL A 56 7.19 11.89 2.76
C VAL A 56 8.55 12.43 2.35
N GLY A 57 9.48 11.53 2.02
CA GLY A 57 10.88 11.91 1.86
C GLY A 57 11.42 12.54 3.14
N GLU A 58 11.79 13.82 3.09
CA GLU A 58 12.26 14.55 4.27
C GLU A 58 11.15 15.40 4.95
N ASP A 59 10.03 15.59 4.29
CA ASP A 59 8.93 16.42 4.78
C ASP A 59 8.02 15.64 5.73
N PHE A 60 7.66 16.28 6.84
CA PHE A 60 6.77 15.69 7.84
C PHE A 60 5.42 16.40 7.89
N TYR A 61 4.36 15.62 7.99
CA TYR A 61 2.98 16.10 8.08
C TYR A 61 2.30 15.47 9.30
N THR A 62 1.42 16.22 9.92
CA THR A 62 0.51 15.72 10.96
C THR A 62 -0.90 15.65 10.38
N VAL A 63 -1.53 14.50 10.50
CA VAL A 63 -2.92 14.25 10.11
C VAL A 63 -3.76 14.08 11.38
N ASP A 64 -4.83 14.88 11.50
CA ASP A 64 -5.82 14.82 12.59
C ASP A 64 -7.19 14.54 11.95
N VAL A 65 -7.82 13.42 12.28
CA VAL A 65 -9.14 13.03 11.81
C VAL A 65 -10.02 12.66 13.00
N ALA A 66 -11.29 13.04 12.96
CA ALA A 66 -12.22 12.69 14.00
C ALA A 66 -13.63 12.42 13.47
N PRO A 67 -14.32 11.39 13.97
CA PRO A 67 -15.72 11.15 13.67
C PRO A 67 -16.61 12.28 14.20
N PRO A 68 -17.88 12.34 13.78
CA PRO A 68 -18.83 13.30 14.36
C PRO A 68 -19.03 13.03 15.85
N GLU A 69 -19.01 14.08 16.67
CA GLU A 69 -19.30 14.01 18.09
C GLU A 69 -20.59 14.75 18.41
N GLY A 70 -21.62 14.04 18.83
CA GLY A 70 -22.94 14.59 19.09
C GLY A 70 -23.58 15.23 17.86
N ARG A 71 -23.68 16.58 17.82
CA ARG A 71 -24.19 17.34 16.67
C ARG A 71 -23.10 17.95 15.79
N SER A 72 -21.84 17.72 16.12
CA SER A 72 -20.71 18.21 15.34
C SER A 72 -20.58 17.41 14.04
N LYS A 73 -20.00 18.05 13.01
CA LYS A 73 -19.59 17.34 11.79
C LYS A 73 -18.26 16.62 12.05
N PRO A 74 -17.97 15.56 11.30
CA PRO A 74 -16.63 14.98 11.31
C PRO A 74 -15.61 16.05 10.88
N ARG A 75 -14.39 15.96 11.36
CA ARG A 75 -13.34 16.94 11.07
C ARG A 75 -12.06 16.26 10.63
N GLN A 76 -11.31 16.97 9.80
CA GLN A 76 -9.94 16.65 9.45
C GLN A 76 -9.07 17.91 9.47
N ASN A 77 -7.78 17.73 9.69
CA ASN A 77 -6.78 18.78 9.52
C ASN A 77 -5.45 18.12 9.15
N VAL A 78 -4.83 18.62 8.09
CA VAL A 78 -3.47 18.23 7.68
C VAL A 78 -2.56 19.44 7.78
N ARG A 79 -1.52 19.35 8.59
CA ARG A 79 -0.55 20.44 8.78
C ARG A 79 0.87 19.94 8.54
N VAL A 80 1.71 20.81 8.05
CA VAL A 80 3.15 20.58 7.95
C VAL A 80 3.75 20.51 9.35
N GLY A 81 4.64 19.56 9.56
CA GLY A 81 5.38 19.38 10.81
C GLY A 81 5.02 18.11 11.56
N VAL A 82 5.83 17.83 12.56
CA VAL A 82 5.74 16.65 13.43
C VAL A 82 4.56 16.79 14.40
N PRO A 83 3.84 15.71 14.74
CA PRO A 83 2.82 15.72 15.80
C PRO A 83 3.37 16.28 17.13
N GLU A 84 2.56 17.08 17.83
CA GLU A 84 2.97 17.69 19.10
C GLU A 84 3.16 16.67 20.25
N LYS A 85 2.46 15.55 20.14
CA LYS A 85 2.57 14.44 21.09
C LYS A 85 3.09 13.20 20.37
N PRO A 86 3.89 12.37 21.04
CA PRO A 86 4.33 11.10 20.49
C PRO A 86 3.15 10.25 20.01
N THR A 87 3.30 9.70 18.80
CA THR A 87 2.33 8.81 18.15
C THR A 87 3.06 7.94 17.14
N PHE A 88 2.34 7.16 16.35
CA PHE A 88 2.90 6.46 15.19
C PHE A 88 2.89 7.36 13.95
N TYR A 89 3.70 6.99 12.97
CA TYR A 89 3.73 7.69 11.69
C TYR A 89 4.05 6.75 10.54
N PHE A 90 3.54 7.08 9.36
CA PHE A 90 3.92 6.42 8.13
C PHE A 90 5.17 7.08 7.57
N THR A 91 6.08 6.26 7.07
CA THR A 91 7.18 6.70 6.20
C THR A 91 6.82 6.38 4.76
N ILE A 92 6.99 7.33 3.86
CA ILE A 92 6.82 7.17 2.41
C ILE A 92 8.10 7.68 1.76
N GLU A 93 8.75 6.82 0.97
CA GLU A 93 10.09 7.08 0.40
C GLU A 93 10.20 8.44 -0.29
N SER A 94 9.16 8.82 -1.06
CA SER A 94 9.15 10.06 -1.83
C SER A 94 7.74 10.49 -2.20
N GLU A 95 7.59 11.75 -2.64
CA GLU A 95 6.34 12.26 -3.17
C GLU A 95 5.88 11.46 -4.41
N ALA A 96 6.79 10.99 -5.26
CA ALA A 96 6.46 10.16 -6.41
C ALA A 96 5.81 8.82 -6.01
N VAL A 97 6.21 8.22 -4.88
CA VAL A 97 5.56 7.02 -4.33
C VAL A 97 4.16 7.35 -3.83
N LEU A 98 3.99 8.47 -3.11
CA LEU A 98 2.68 8.93 -2.64
C LEU A 98 1.73 9.25 -3.81
N GLU A 99 2.23 9.86 -4.89
CA GLU A 99 1.44 10.10 -6.11
C GLU A 99 0.99 8.81 -6.80
N ARG A 100 1.83 7.79 -6.87
CA ARG A 100 1.46 6.47 -7.42
C ARG A 100 0.34 5.82 -6.61
N LEU A 101 0.42 5.94 -5.28
CA LEU A 101 -0.62 5.49 -4.37
C LEU A 101 -1.93 6.27 -4.63
N ASP A 102 -1.87 7.61 -4.70
CA ASP A 102 -3.01 8.49 -4.95
C ASP A 102 -3.71 8.21 -6.29
N ARG A 103 -2.94 7.84 -7.33
CA ARG A 103 -3.49 7.45 -8.64
C ARG A 103 -4.02 6.00 -8.68
N GLY A 104 -3.93 5.25 -7.59
CA GLY A 104 -4.32 3.84 -7.55
C GLY A 104 -3.47 2.94 -8.44
N GLU A 105 -2.20 3.32 -8.69
CA GLU A 105 -1.25 2.50 -9.45
C GLU A 105 -0.69 1.36 -8.61
N ILE A 106 -0.65 1.54 -7.29
CA ILE A 106 -0.22 0.55 -6.31
C ILE A 106 -0.98 0.77 -5.00
N ALA A 107 -1.36 -0.29 -4.31
CA ALA A 107 -2.03 -0.21 -3.01
C ALA A 107 -1.03 -0.01 -1.86
N ALA A 108 -1.45 0.65 -0.77
CA ALA A 108 -0.63 0.88 0.40
C ALA A 108 -0.08 -0.41 1.02
N LEU A 109 -0.91 -1.42 1.19
CA LEU A 109 -0.49 -2.73 1.70
C LEU A 109 0.57 -3.40 0.81
N THR A 110 0.53 -3.16 -0.50
CA THR A 110 1.59 -3.63 -1.42
C THR A 110 2.89 -2.86 -1.21
N LEU A 111 2.83 -1.52 -1.03
CA LEU A 111 4.01 -0.70 -0.74
C LEU A 111 4.69 -1.10 0.58
N MET A 112 3.91 -1.54 1.56
CA MET A 112 4.40 -1.99 2.88
C MET A 112 4.81 -3.46 2.92
N GLY A 113 4.57 -4.24 1.85
CA GLY A 113 4.88 -5.68 1.81
C GLY A 113 6.36 -5.95 2.03
N LYS A 114 6.67 -6.84 2.99
CA LYS A 114 8.01 -7.32 3.34
C LYS A 114 8.00 -8.84 3.45
N ALA A 115 9.11 -9.49 3.13
CA ALA A 115 9.32 -10.90 3.43
C ALA A 115 9.79 -11.06 4.88
N PHE A 116 10.70 -10.17 5.31
CA PHE A 116 11.25 -10.12 6.65
C PHE A 116 11.14 -8.71 7.22
N GLU A 117 11.09 -8.59 8.54
CA GLU A 117 10.99 -7.28 9.22
C GLU A 117 12.11 -6.31 8.82
N SER A 118 13.32 -6.84 8.57
CA SER A 118 14.49 -6.07 8.14
C SER A 118 14.47 -5.60 6.69
N ASP A 119 13.50 -6.07 5.88
CA ASP A 119 13.44 -5.72 4.47
C ASP A 119 13.01 -4.27 4.29
N TYR A 120 13.55 -3.65 3.26
CA TYR A 120 13.11 -2.33 2.84
C TYR A 120 11.70 -2.35 2.25
N ALA A 121 10.89 -1.36 2.62
CA ALA A 121 9.60 -1.08 2.01
C ALA A 121 9.50 0.42 1.65
N PRO A 122 8.95 0.79 0.46
CA PRO A 122 8.76 2.20 0.09
C PRO A 122 7.77 2.94 0.99
N MET A 123 6.94 2.22 1.71
CA MET A 123 6.05 2.71 2.75
C MET A 123 6.15 1.79 3.96
N ASP A 124 6.21 2.36 5.15
CA ASP A 124 6.29 1.62 6.41
C ASP A 124 5.61 2.37 7.54
N VAL A 125 5.52 1.76 8.71
CA VAL A 125 5.03 2.40 9.94
C VAL A 125 6.12 2.39 10.99
N GLU A 126 6.32 3.53 11.59
CA GLU A 126 7.24 3.73 12.70
C GLU A 126 6.53 4.40 13.88
N VAL A 127 7.13 4.37 15.04
CA VAL A 127 6.64 5.06 16.24
C VAL A 127 7.61 6.15 16.65
N MET A 128 7.07 7.26 17.15
CA MET A 128 7.88 8.35 17.68
C MET A 128 8.46 7.99 19.05
N ASP A 129 9.62 8.55 19.38
CA ASP A 129 10.21 8.41 20.70
C ASP A 129 9.21 8.81 21.80
N GLY A 130 9.03 7.92 22.78
CA GLY A 130 8.09 8.10 23.87
C GLY A 130 6.63 7.73 23.56
N TYR A 131 6.34 7.20 22.38
CA TYR A 131 5.05 6.55 22.12
C TYR A 131 5.08 5.11 22.60
N GLU A 132 4.09 4.75 23.42
CA GLU A 132 3.90 3.37 23.89
C GLU A 132 2.63 2.82 23.21
N PRO A 133 2.76 1.99 22.17
CA PRO A 133 1.61 1.37 21.51
C PRO A 133 0.80 0.50 22.47
N ALA A 134 -0.52 0.57 22.38
CA ALA A 134 -1.40 -0.34 23.11
C ALA A 134 -1.19 -1.79 22.65
N ALA A 135 -1.57 -2.76 23.48
CA ALA A 135 -1.36 -4.18 23.21
C ALA A 135 -2.06 -4.66 21.92
N ASP A 136 -3.16 -4.01 21.55
CA ASP A 136 -3.97 -4.26 20.36
C ASP A 136 -3.61 -3.33 19.16
N PHE A 137 -2.49 -2.63 19.25
CA PHE A 137 -2.08 -1.65 18.22
C PHE A 137 -2.01 -2.28 16.83
N GLY A 138 -1.46 -3.48 16.69
CA GLY A 138 -1.38 -4.19 15.42
C GLY A 138 -2.77 -4.50 14.84
N ASP A 139 -3.69 -4.93 15.68
CA ASP A 139 -5.07 -5.25 15.28
C ASP A 139 -5.83 -4.02 14.79
N MET A 140 -5.57 -2.86 15.40
CA MET A 140 -6.11 -1.57 14.96
C MET A 140 -5.43 -1.06 13.69
N LEU A 141 -4.10 -1.19 13.63
CA LEU A 141 -3.28 -0.55 12.59
C LEU A 141 -3.56 -1.14 11.20
N LEU A 142 -3.65 -2.45 11.05
CA LEU A 142 -3.82 -3.09 9.74
C LEU A 142 -5.13 -2.71 9.04
N PRO A 143 -6.32 -2.79 9.70
CA PRO A 143 -7.55 -2.24 9.12
C PRO A 143 -7.45 -0.75 8.83
N PHE A 144 -6.84 0.04 9.72
CA PHE A 144 -6.65 1.47 9.52
C PHE A 144 -5.83 1.77 8.26
N ILE A 145 -4.72 1.07 8.04
CA ILE A 145 -3.90 1.23 6.82
C ILE A 145 -4.75 1.03 5.57
N PHE A 146 -5.51 -0.06 5.52
CA PHE A 146 -6.37 -0.34 4.37
C PHE A 146 -7.41 0.76 4.18
N HIS A 147 -8.16 1.10 5.22
CA HIS A 147 -9.28 2.05 5.14
C HIS A 147 -8.83 3.49 4.89
N PHE A 148 -7.76 3.95 5.55
CA PHE A 148 -7.28 5.32 5.37
C PHE A 148 -6.65 5.54 4.00
N TRP A 149 -5.85 4.57 3.52
CA TRP A 149 -5.12 4.72 2.26
C TRP A 149 -5.92 4.29 1.03
N THR A 150 -7.19 3.97 1.19
CA THR A 150 -8.14 3.73 0.09
C THR A 150 -8.79 5.04 -0.33
N ARG A 151 -8.84 5.30 -1.63
CA ARG A 151 -9.51 6.47 -2.19
C ARG A 151 -10.93 6.13 -2.64
N GLY A 152 -11.87 6.41 -1.73
CA GLY A 152 -13.29 6.09 -1.95
C GLY A 152 -13.58 4.59 -1.83
N THR A 153 -14.86 4.24 -1.86
CA THR A 153 -15.35 2.86 -1.77
C THR A 153 -16.25 2.57 -2.95
N PRO A 154 -16.01 1.48 -3.71
CA PRO A 154 -14.98 0.45 -3.53
C PRO A 154 -13.61 0.84 -4.10
N GLU A 155 -12.56 0.37 -3.47
CA GLU A 155 -11.20 0.45 -4.02
C GLU A 155 -11.06 -0.48 -5.23
N VAL A 156 -10.40 -0.01 -6.27
CA VAL A 156 -10.05 -0.83 -7.45
C VAL A 156 -8.56 -1.14 -7.43
N ILE A 157 -8.22 -2.40 -7.13
CA ILE A 157 -6.85 -2.89 -7.12
C ILE A 157 -6.53 -3.51 -8.48
N ARG A 158 -5.43 -3.08 -9.09
CA ARG A 158 -5.01 -3.56 -10.41
C ARG A 158 -4.11 -4.79 -10.29
N PHE A 159 -4.34 -5.76 -11.16
CA PHE A 159 -3.48 -6.95 -11.31
C PHE A 159 -2.52 -6.72 -12.47
N SER A 160 -1.43 -6.03 -12.20
CA SER A 160 -0.38 -5.78 -13.17
C SER A 160 0.98 -5.78 -12.49
N SER A 161 2.03 -6.14 -13.21
CA SER A 161 3.40 -6.17 -12.66
C SER A 161 3.81 -4.82 -12.06
N GLU A 162 3.33 -3.69 -12.66
CA GLU A 162 3.62 -2.33 -12.18
C GLU A 162 2.96 -2.04 -10.83
N ALA A 163 1.87 -2.75 -10.50
CA ALA A 163 1.14 -2.63 -9.23
C ALA A 163 1.63 -3.61 -8.17
N THR A 164 2.77 -4.27 -8.39
CA THR A 164 3.35 -5.25 -7.47
C THR A 164 4.68 -4.78 -6.90
N ARG A 165 5.14 -5.51 -5.89
CA ARG A 165 6.51 -5.48 -5.42
C ARG A 165 7.11 -6.87 -5.45
N PHE A 166 8.43 -6.94 -5.64
CA PHE A 166 9.16 -8.21 -5.56
C PHE A 166 9.41 -8.55 -4.09
N VAL A 167 8.75 -9.60 -3.60
CA VAL A 167 8.82 -10.08 -2.21
C VAL A 167 8.76 -11.60 -2.22
N HIS A 168 9.49 -12.27 -1.36
CA HIS A 168 9.55 -13.73 -1.29
C HIS A 168 9.98 -14.43 -2.61
N GLY A 169 10.72 -13.74 -3.47
CA GLY A 169 11.16 -14.30 -4.76
C GLY A 169 10.13 -14.21 -5.89
N THR A 170 9.08 -13.39 -5.74
CA THR A 170 8.06 -13.17 -6.76
C THR A 170 7.42 -11.78 -6.67
N ASN A 171 6.67 -11.39 -7.68
CA ASN A 171 5.90 -10.15 -7.67
C ASN A 171 4.57 -10.35 -6.94
N LEU A 172 4.34 -9.57 -5.87
CA LEU A 172 3.13 -9.62 -5.06
C LEU A 172 2.39 -8.27 -5.03
N GLY A 173 1.07 -8.32 -5.22
CA GLY A 173 0.15 -7.22 -4.98
C GLY A 173 -0.82 -7.60 -3.85
N VAL A 174 -0.78 -6.89 -2.73
CA VAL A 174 -1.62 -7.21 -1.57
C VAL A 174 -3.01 -6.63 -1.77
N PHE A 175 -4.06 -7.44 -1.62
CA PHE A 175 -5.45 -6.99 -1.69
C PHE A 175 -5.92 -6.45 -0.34
N TYR A 176 -5.79 -7.29 0.68
CA TYR A 176 -6.31 -7.03 2.00
C TYR A 176 -5.48 -7.74 3.06
N TYR A 177 -5.31 -7.08 4.19
CA TYR A 177 -4.61 -7.63 5.32
C TYR A 177 -5.28 -7.17 6.62
N GLN A 178 -5.73 -8.12 7.41
CA GLN A 178 -6.17 -7.93 8.78
C GLN A 178 -5.76 -9.16 9.61
N PRO A 179 -5.78 -9.09 10.93
CA PRO A 179 -5.53 -10.27 11.75
C PRO A 179 -6.42 -11.45 11.34
N GLY A 180 -5.80 -12.59 11.05
CA GLY A 180 -6.47 -13.80 10.59
C GLY A 180 -6.81 -13.87 9.10
N LEU A 181 -6.41 -12.87 8.30
CA LEU A 181 -6.59 -12.90 6.84
C LEU A 181 -5.53 -12.06 6.14
N ARG A 182 -4.76 -12.69 5.25
CA ARG A 182 -3.89 -12.03 4.28
C ARG A 182 -4.29 -12.49 2.88
N SER A 183 -4.35 -11.57 1.93
CA SER A 183 -4.66 -11.92 0.56
C SER A 183 -3.84 -11.09 -0.43
N ALA A 184 -3.37 -11.77 -1.46
CA ALA A 184 -2.54 -11.16 -2.49
C ALA A 184 -2.77 -11.81 -3.84
N TRP A 185 -2.46 -11.07 -4.89
CA TRP A 185 -2.18 -11.68 -6.17
C TRP A 185 -0.67 -11.78 -6.41
N PHE A 186 -0.27 -12.78 -7.16
CA PHE A 186 1.13 -13.00 -7.49
C PHE A 186 1.36 -13.18 -8.98
N GLU A 187 2.57 -12.83 -9.42
CA GLU A 187 3.13 -13.14 -10.72
C GLU A 187 4.50 -13.76 -10.55
N ILE A 188 4.64 -15.04 -10.92
CA ILE A 188 5.93 -15.76 -10.91
C ILE A 188 6.45 -15.74 -12.35
N LYS A 189 7.50 -14.95 -12.62
CA LYS A 189 8.10 -14.88 -13.95
C LYS A 189 8.99 -16.11 -14.22
N PRO A 190 9.29 -16.40 -15.51
CA PRO A 190 10.25 -17.44 -15.86
C PRO A 190 11.57 -17.32 -15.08
N GLY A 191 11.99 -18.41 -14.45
CA GLY A 191 13.21 -18.49 -13.64
C GLY A 191 13.08 -17.98 -12.21
N GLU A 192 11.93 -17.45 -11.80
CA GLU A 192 11.72 -17.03 -10.40
C GLU A 192 11.46 -18.23 -9.47
N HIS A 193 12.00 -18.13 -8.25
CA HIS A 193 11.89 -19.12 -7.20
C HIS A 193 11.31 -18.49 -5.93
N VAL A 194 10.04 -18.78 -5.67
CA VAL A 194 9.32 -18.30 -4.49
C VAL A 194 9.75 -19.08 -3.26
N ASN A 195 10.03 -18.37 -2.18
CA ASN A 195 10.50 -18.93 -0.91
C ASN A 195 11.84 -19.72 -1.05
N GLU A 196 12.74 -19.27 -1.93
CA GLU A 196 14.08 -19.83 -2.04
C GLU A 196 14.85 -19.78 -0.71
N ASN A 197 14.65 -18.69 0.07
CA ASN A 197 15.21 -18.60 1.41
C ASN A 197 14.52 -19.61 2.36
N PRO A 198 15.27 -20.50 3.00
CA PRO A 198 14.73 -21.50 3.94
C PRO A 198 13.85 -20.91 5.05
N ASP A 199 14.17 -19.70 5.53
CA ASP A 199 13.45 -19.04 6.62
C ASP A 199 12.03 -18.56 6.20
N SER A 200 11.76 -18.51 4.90
CA SER A 200 10.44 -18.11 4.34
C SER A 200 9.58 -19.31 3.90
N ARG A 201 10.07 -20.54 4.04
CA ARG A 201 9.40 -21.74 3.49
C ARG A 201 8.22 -22.24 4.28
N THR A 202 8.03 -21.77 5.52
CA THR A 202 6.94 -22.26 6.38
C THR A 202 6.17 -21.09 6.95
N ASN A 203 4.84 -21.25 7.04
CA ASN A 203 3.96 -20.32 7.73
C ASN A 203 3.31 -21.00 8.94
N PRO A 204 3.08 -20.31 10.06
CA PRO A 204 2.35 -20.86 11.19
C PRO A 204 0.84 -21.01 10.94
N PHE A 205 0.33 -20.53 9.82
CA PHE A 205 -1.07 -20.53 9.39
C PHE A 205 -1.24 -21.23 8.03
N PRO A 206 -2.47 -21.68 7.70
CA PRO A 206 -2.76 -22.30 6.42
C PRO A 206 -2.73 -21.31 5.27
N SER A 207 -2.36 -21.79 4.08
CA SER A 207 -2.37 -21.01 2.85
C SER A 207 -3.13 -21.76 1.75
N LEU A 208 -3.96 -21.02 1.01
CA LEU A 208 -4.63 -21.48 -0.22
C LEU A 208 -4.06 -20.69 -1.40
N ILE A 209 -3.47 -21.39 -2.34
CA ILE A 209 -2.91 -20.82 -3.56
C ILE A 209 -3.78 -21.29 -4.74
N ILE A 210 -4.21 -20.34 -5.58
CA ILE A 210 -5.06 -20.60 -6.75
C ILE A 210 -4.31 -20.14 -8.00
N MET A 211 -4.04 -21.04 -8.93
CA MET A 211 -3.45 -20.69 -10.22
C MET A 211 -4.55 -20.25 -11.18
N VAL A 212 -4.47 -19.00 -11.62
CA VAL A 212 -5.45 -18.39 -12.55
C VAL A 212 -4.96 -18.51 -13.99
N ARG A 213 -3.64 -18.48 -14.20
CA ARG A 213 -3.04 -18.58 -15.53
C ARG A 213 -1.61 -19.10 -15.44
N GLY A 214 -1.22 -19.94 -16.40
CA GLY A 214 0.11 -20.52 -16.49
C GLY A 214 0.29 -21.74 -15.61
N GLU A 215 1.54 -22.08 -15.33
CA GLU A 215 1.90 -23.20 -14.47
C GLU A 215 3.19 -22.91 -13.69
N ALA A 216 3.37 -23.61 -12.58
CA ALA A 216 4.59 -23.59 -11.79
C ALA A 216 4.82 -24.97 -11.17
N THR A 217 6.04 -25.27 -10.75
CA THR A 217 6.33 -26.43 -9.89
C THR A 217 6.13 -26.03 -8.44
N ALA A 218 5.16 -26.62 -7.77
CA ALA A 218 4.97 -26.51 -6.32
C ALA A 218 5.77 -27.61 -5.63
N ARG A 219 6.75 -27.23 -4.82
CA ARG A 219 7.50 -28.15 -3.95
C ARG A 219 6.93 -28.07 -2.55
N ILE A 220 6.15 -29.07 -2.16
CA ILE A 220 5.48 -29.14 -0.86
C ILE A 220 6.06 -30.30 -0.06
N ASP A 221 6.67 -30.00 1.09
CA ASP A 221 7.38 -30.96 1.95
C ASP A 221 8.42 -31.78 1.16
N GLY A 222 9.14 -31.12 0.25
CA GLY A 222 10.14 -31.72 -0.62
C GLY A 222 9.59 -32.54 -1.80
N VAL A 223 8.27 -32.59 -1.98
CA VAL A 223 7.62 -33.31 -3.11
C VAL A 223 7.21 -32.33 -4.19
N ASP A 224 7.74 -32.49 -5.39
CA ASP A 224 7.42 -31.64 -6.54
C ASP A 224 6.08 -32.06 -7.19
N LYS A 225 5.25 -31.07 -7.47
CA LYS A 225 3.99 -31.21 -8.22
C LYS A 225 3.86 -30.06 -9.21
N VAL A 226 3.53 -30.36 -10.45
CA VAL A 226 3.17 -29.31 -11.39
C VAL A 226 1.79 -28.78 -11.02
N PHE A 227 1.69 -27.47 -10.88
CA PHE A 227 0.51 -26.74 -10.44
C PHE A 227 0.06 -25.81 -11.58
N ARG A 228 -1.15 -26.00 -12.11
CA ARG A 228 -1.59 -25.42 -13.37
C ARG A 228 -2.82 -24.53 -13.22
N GLU A 229 -3.07 -23.77 -14.27
CA GLU A 229 -4.30 -22.99 -14.44
C GLU A 229 -5.55 -23.76 -14.07
N GLY A 230 -6.42 -23.15 -13.24
CA GLY A 230 -7.65 -23.76 -12.74
C GLY A 230 -7.47 -24.69 -11.55
N GLU A 231 -6.25 -24.88 -11.06
CA GLU A 231 -5.97 -25.71 -9.88
C GLU A 231 -5.78 -24.85 -8.63
N ALA A 232 -5.99 -25.43 -7.47
CA ALA A 232 -5.69 -24.85 -6.17
C ALA A 232 -4.88 -25.82 -5.32
N ILE A 233 -3.90 -25.26 -4.58
CA ILE A 233 -3.10 -26.00 -3.59
C ILE A 233 -3.40 -25.43 -2.20
N PHE A 234 -3.71 -26.32 -1.27
CA PHE A 234 -3.79 -26.00 0.15
C PHE A 234 -2.47 -26.43 0.82
N VAL A 235 -1.82 -25.49 1.51
CA VAL A 235 -0.63 -25.72 2.32
C VAL A 235 -1.01 -25.62 3.79
N PRO A 236 -0.92 -26.72 4.57
CA PRO A 236 -1.18 -26.70 6.01
C PRO A 236 -0.16 -25.85 6.77
N PRO A 237 -0.48 -25.40 8.01
CA PRO A 237 0.47 -24.74 8.89
C PRO A 237 1.74 -25.57 9.10
N GLY A 238 2.91 -24.92 9.09
CA GLY A 238 4.20 -25.54 9.35
C GLY A 238 4.76 -26.41 8.21
N VAL A 239 4.01 -26.58 7.12
CA VAL A 239 4.47 -27.38 5.96
C VAL A 239 5.36 -26.50 5.07
N SER A 240 6.55 -27.05 4.73
CA SER A 240 7.49 -26.38 3.83
C SER A 240 6.93 -26.28 2.42
N HIS A 241 7.04 -25.10 1.79
CA HIS A 241 6.53 -24.88 0.45
C HIS A 241 7.40 -23.88 -0.33
N GLU A 242 7.61 -24.21 -1.59
CA GLU A 242 8.33 -23.40 -2.58
C GLU A 242 7.57 -23.48 -3.90
N PHE A 243 7.71 -22.45 -4.75
CA PHE A 243 7.13 -22.48 -6.10
C PHE A 243 8.19 -22.01 -7.10
N LEU A 244 8.35 -22.75 -8.17
CA LEU A 244 9.35 -22.50 -9.19
C LEU A 244 8.63 -22.35 -10.54
N ASN A 245 8.95 -21.30 -11.27
CA ASN A 245 8.49 -21.19 -12.66
C ASN A 245 9.65 -21.57 -13.62
N ASP A 246 9.71 -22.85 -13.97
CA ASP A 246 10.67 -23.39 -14.93
C ASP A 246 10.18 -23.28 -16.39
N GLY A 247 9.01 -22.68 -16.62
CA GLY A 247 8.42 -22.48 -17.95
C GLY A 247 8.89 -21.21 -18.63
N ASP A 248 8.38 -20.99 -19.85
CA ASP A 248 8.74 -19.84 -20.68
C ASP A 248 7.78 -18.64 -20.53
N ALA A 249 6.69 -18.80 -19.78
CA ALA A 249 5.65 -17.77 -19.59
C ALA A 249 5.40 -17.50 -18.10
N PRO A 250 4.99 -16.26 -17.75
CA PRO A 250 4.62 -15.97 -16.35
C PRO A 250 3.42 -16.77 -15.89
N ALA A 251 3.44 -17.17 -14.60
CA ALA A 251 2.31 -17.76 -13.90
C ALA A 251 1.66 -16.73 -12.98
N PHE A 252 0.32 -16.71 -12.93
CA PHE A 252 -0.45 -15.74 -12.17
C PHE A 252 -1.47 -16.45 -11.28
N GLY A 253 -1.70 -15.90 -10.09
CA GLY A 253 -2.70 -16.47 -9.22
C GLY A 253 -3.01 -15.64 -8.00
N PHE A 254 -3.79 -16.22 -7.12
CA PHE A 254 -4.19 -15.64 -5.85
C PHE A 254 -3.65 -16.46 -4.69
N LEU A 255 -3.24 -15.74 -3.65
CA LEU A 255 -2.80 -16.30 -2.37
C LEU A 255 -3.75 -15.81 -1.28
N PHE A 256 -4.26 -16.75 -0.50
CA PHE A 256 -5.01 -16.48 0.72
C PHE A 256 -4.33 -17.20 1.88
N MET A 257 -3.98 -16.47 2.91
CA MET A 257 -3.50 -16.97 4.18
C MET A 257 -4.54 -16.61 5.24
N PHE A 258 -4.91 -17.54 6.10
CA PHE A 258 -6.02 -17.35 7.02
C PHE A 258 -5.85 -18.11 8.33
N GLY A 259 -6.64 -17.73 9.35
CA GLY A 259 -6.58 -18.31 10.68
C GLY A 259 -5.61 -17.58 11.62
N ASP A 260 -5.40 -18.14 12.80
CA ASP A 260 -4.57 -17.53 13.83
C ASP A 260 -3.14 -17.29 13.34
N GLY A 261 -2.67 -16.06 13.48
CA GLY A 261 -1.31 -15.64 13.07
C GLY A 261 -1.18 -15.21 11.60
N ALA A 262 -2.25 -15.32 10.78
CA ALA A 262 -2.26 -14.84 9.39
C ALA A 262 -2.42 -13.33 9.32
#